data_5e58ffef5b44eac47231861449d961a6
#
_entry.id   5e58ffef5b44eac47231861449d961a6
#
_cell.length_a   1.000
_cell.length_b   1.000
_cell.length_c   1.000
_cell.angle_alpha   90.00
_cell.angle_beta   90.00
_cell.angle_gamma   90.00
#
_symmetry.space_group_name_H-M   'P 1'
#
loop_
_entity.id
_entity.type
_entity.pdbx_description
1 polymer ?
#
loop_
_entity_poly.entity_id
_entity_poly.type
_entity_poly.pdbx_seq_one_letter_code
_entity_poly.pdbx_strand_id
1 'polypeptide(L)'
;MKQPILLAIIGRAKDTVNYETAFRQLEVNCFTTLNMQDASAATHLLLPGGGDITPALFGQTNHGSYHIDTELDLLQFQALETFIASGKPVLGICKGLQLINVHFGGTITQHIDTADQHRWVGKDQLHYVYHSSLSRLDFFYQLYGNSTLVNSAHHQAIEHPGDHLIPVCRAGDNVIEGLMHDSLPILAVQWHPERILKSGGDILLQYFLSLTAL
;
A
#
# COMPACT_ATOMS: atom_id res chain seq x y z
N MET A 1 -28.32 5.94 -6.69
CA MET A 1 -27.66 4.62 -6.74
C MET A 1 -26.16 4.86 -6.64
N LYS A 2 -25.43 4.16 -5.76
CA LYS A 2 -23.95 4.27 -5.72
C LYS A 2 -23.41 3.73 -7.05
N GLN A 3 -22.42 4.43 -7.61
CA GLN A 3 -21.73 3.96 -8.80
C GLN A 3 -21.07 2.60 -8.49
N PRO A 4 -21.13 1.60 -9.38
CA PRO A 4 -20.46 0.32 -9.16
C PRO A 4 -18.95 0.54 -9.05
N ILE A 5 -18.32 -0.16 -8.12
CA ILE A 5 -16.88 -0.09 -7.91
C ILE A 5 -16.17 -0.76 -9.08
N LEU A 6 -15.21 -0.05 -9.65
CA LEU A 6 -14.25 -0.55 -10.62
C LEU A 6 -12.85 -0.25 -10.10
N LEU A 7 -12.06 -1.28 -9.83
CA LEU A 7 -10.71 -1.17 -9.27
C LEU A 7 -9.64 -1.36 -10.35
N ALA A 8 -8.80 -0.35 -10.55
CA ALA A 8 -7.59 -0.48 -11.34
C ALA A 8 -6.40 -0.90 -10.47
N ILE A 9 -5.62 -1.85 -10.92
CA ILE A 9 -4.37 -2.32 -10.31
C ILE A 9 -3.24 -1.97 -11.28
N ILE A 10 -2.32 -1.10 -10.85
CA ILE A 10 -1.19 -0.71 -11.71
C ILE A 10 0.00 -1.62 -11.44
N GLY A 11 0.16 -2.61 -12.30
CA GLY A 11 1.19 -3.62 -12.15
C GLY A 11 1.34 -4.50 -13.38
N ARG A 12 2.37 -5.33 -13.38
CA ARG A 12 2.54 -6.34 -14.42
C ARG A 12 1.63 -7.54 -14.11
N ALA A 13 0.88 -8.00 -15.11
CA ALA A 13 -0.18 -9.01 -14.92
C ALA A 13 0.28 -10.29 -14.20
N LYS A 14 1.54 -10.70 -14.40
CA LYS A 14 2.12 -11.86 -13.72
C LYS A 14 2.28 -11.67 -12.20
N ASP A 15 2.42 -10.43 -11.73
CA ASP A 15 2.74 -10.07 -10.35
C ASP A 15 1.49 -9.62 -9.56
N THR A 16 0.32 -9.51 -10.23
CA THR A 16 -0.91 -8.98 -9.63
C THR A 16 -2.03 -10.02 -9.44
N VAL A 17 -1.80 -11.27 -9.82
CA VAL A 17 -2.83 -12.34 -9.79
C VAL A 17 -3.44 -12.56 -8.40
N ASN A 18 -2.64 -12.48 -7.34
CA ASN A 18 -3.10 -12.61 -5.95
C ASN A 18 -4.03 -11.46 -5.55
N TYR A 19 -3.73 -10.24 -5.98
CA TYR A 19 -4.58 -9.06 -5.73
C TYR A 19 -5.91 -9.18 -6.47
N GLU A 20 -5.88 -9.48 -7.78
CA GLU A 20 -7.12 -9.71 -8.53
C GLU A 20 -7.97 -10.83 -7.91
N THR A 21 -7.33 -11.93 -7.50
CA THR A 21 -8.02 -13.05 -6.85
C THR A 21 -8.69 -12.62 -5.56
N ALA A 22 -8.00 -11.85 -4.72
CA ALA A 22 -8.53 -11.35 -3.46
C ALA A 22 -9.75 -10.43 -3.69
N PHE A 23 -9.65 -9.46 -4.60
CA PHE A 23 -10.77 -8.54 -4.87
C PHE A 23 -11.95 -9.24 -5.56
N ARG A 24 -11.71 -10.22 -6.44
CA ARG A 24 -12.79 -11.04 -7.01
C ARG A 24 -13.52 -11.89 -5.96
N GLN A 25 -12.81 -12.38 -4.93
CA GLN A 25 -13.46 -13.05 -3.78
C GLN A 25 -14.36 -12.11 -2.96
N LEU A 26 -14.10 -10.81 -3.03
CA LEU A 26 -14.95 -9.76 -2.44
C LEU A 26 -16.01 -9.23 -3.42
N GLU A 27 -16.23 -9.93 -4.55
CA GLU A 27 -17.20 -9.58 -5.58
C GLU A 27 -16.96 -8.21 -6.24
N VAL A 28 -15.69 -7.77 -6.30
CA VAL A 28 -15.30 -6.49 -6.90
C VAL A 28 -14.81 -6.68 -8.33
N ASN A 29 -15.31 -5.86 -9.24
CA ASN A 29 -14.77 -5.76 -10.58
C ASN A 29 -13.38 -5.09 -10.53
N CYS A 30 -12.34 -5.83 -10.90
CA CYS A 30 -10.97 -5.34 -10.93
C CYS A 30 -10.24 -5.77 -12.20
N PHE A 31 -9.26 -5.00 -12.58
CA PHE A 31 -8.38 -5.30 -13.71
C PHE A 31 -6.98 -4.75 -13.49
N THR A 32 -5.99 -5.46 -14.00
CA THR A 32 -4.60 -5.02 -14.04
C THR A 32 -4.32 -4.31 -15.35
N THR A 33 -3.64 -3.17 -15.28
CA THR A 33 -3.27 -2.40 -16.47
C THR A 33 -1.96 -1.62 -16.27
N LEU A 34 -1.30 -1.31 -17.37
CA LEU A 34 -0.23 -0.31 -17.49
C LEU A 34 -0.68 0.87 -18.38
N ASN A 35 -1.91 0.85 -18.85
CA ASN A 35 -2.49 1.92 -19.66
C ASN A 35 -3.20 2.94 -18.74
N MET A 36 -2.71 4.16 -18.69
CA MET A 36 -3.25 5.22 -17.83
C MET A 36 -4.64 5.68 -18.25
N GLN A 37 -5.01 5.57 -19.53
CA GLN A 37 -6.35 5.90 -19.99
C GLN A 37 -7.38 4.91 -19.41
N ASP A 38 -7.07 3.60 -19.43
CA ASP A 38 -7.92 2.58 -18.81
C ASP A 38 -8.01 2.77 -17.30
N ALA A 39 -6.84 3.01 -16.64
CA ALA A 39 -6.78 3.25 -15.22
C ALA A 39 -7.65 4.43 -14.77
N SER A 40 -7.63 5.54 -15.50
CA SER A 40 -8.36 6.76 -15.15
C SER A 40 -9.90 6.58 -15.14
N ALA A 41 -10.41 5.58 -15.87
CA ALA A 41 -11.84 5.24 -15.89
C ALA A 41 -12.30 4.53 -14.61
N ALA A 42 -11.38 3.97 -13.81
CA ALA A 42 -11.70 3.28 -12.57
C ALA A 42 -12.13 4.26 -11.45
N THR A 43 -12.87 3.71 -10.49
CA THR A 43 -13.32 4.46 -9.30
C THR A 43 -12.31 4.39 -8.15
N HIS A 44 -11.50 3.34 -8.10
CA HIS A 44 -10.52 3.05 -7.06
C HIS A 44 -9.19 2.64 -7.69
N LEU A 45 -8.08 2.94 -7.02
CA LEU A 45 -6.72 2.57 -7.41
C LEU A 45 -6.09 1.67 -6.37
N LEU A 46 -5.48 0.57 -6.83
CA LEU A 46 -4.54 -0.22 -6.05
C LEU A 46 -3.13 -0.05 -6.62
N LEU A 47 -2.20 0.35 -5.76
CA LEU A 47 -0.76 0.26 -5.99
C LEU A 47 -0.24 -0.99 -5.28
N PRO A 48 0.05 -2.09 -5.99
CA PRO A 48 0.41 -3.36 -5.40
C PRO A 48 1.84 -3.41 -4.88
N GLY A 49 2.17 -4.46 -4.14
CA GLY A 49 3.54 -4.83 -3.80
C GLY A 49 4.34 -5.26 -5.03
N GLY A 50 5.64 -5.36 -4.88
CA GLY A 50 6.56 -5.72 -5.95
C GLY A 50 8.01 -5.71 -5.48
N GLY A 51 8.94 -5.52 -6.40
CA GLY A 51 10.33 -5.21 -6.10
C GLY A 51 10.49 -3.81 -5.51
N ASP A 52 11.72 -3.41 -5.25
CA ASP A 52 12.02 -2.15 -4.57
C ASP A 52 11.82 -0.94 -5.48
N ILE A 53 11.53 0.20 -4.86
CA ILE A 53 11.44 1.48 -5.58
C ILE A 53 12.83 1.92 -6.03
N THR A 54 12.90 2.55 -7.19
CA THR A 54 14.10 3.18 -7.73
C THR A 54 14.62 4.25 -6.76
N PRO A 55 15.83 4.08 -6.16
CA PRO A 55 16.31 4.99 -5.11
C PRO A 55 16.44 6.45 -5.54
N ALA A 56 16.74 6.71 -6.82
CA ALA A 56 16.80 8.07 -7.35
C ALA A 56 15.48 8.85 -7.21
N LEU A 57 14.33 8.17 -7.12
CA LEU A 57 13.02 8.80 -6.96
C LEU A 57 12.81 9.40 -5.56
N PHE A 58 13.59 8.98 -4.56
CA PHE A 58 13.61 9.58 -3.23
C PHE A 58 14.97 10.17 -2.85
N GLY A 59 15.74 10.59 -3.87
CA GLY A 59 16.97 11.37 -3.70
C GLY A 59 18.19 10.57 -3.20
N GLN A 60 18.16 9.24 -3.28
CA GLN A 60 19.25 8.39 -2.81
C GLN A 60 19.94 7.64 -3.96
N THR A 61 21.21 7.25 -3.74
CA THR A 61 21.88 6.23 -4.54
C THR A 61 21.49 4.84 -4.08
N ASN A 62 21.60 3.85 -4.95
CA ASN A 62 21.31 2.46 -4.57
C ASN A 62 22.40 1.91 -3.64
N HIS A 63 22.02 1.46 -2.46
CA HIS A 63 22.89 0.80 -1.47
C HIS A 63 22.21 -0.38 -0.75
N GLY A 64 21.13 -0.91 -1.35
CA GLY A 64 20.39 -2.05 -0.75
C GLY A 64 19.15 -2.46 -1.52
N SER A 65 18.69 -1.66 -2.49
CA SER A 65 17.50 -1.96 -3.29
C SER A 65 17.79 -2.96 -4.41
N TYR A 66 16.87 -3.88 -4.66
CA TYR A 66 16.96 -4.91 -5.71
C TYR A 66 15.60 -5.19 -6.38
N HIS A 67 15.61 -5.89 -7.52
CA HIS A 67 14.41 -6.14 -8.35
C HIS A 67 13.68 -4.86 -8.75
N ILE A 68 14.42 -3.80 -9.02
CA ILE A 68 13.93 -2.48 -9.40
C ILE A 68 13.30 -2.53 -10.80
N ASP A 69 12.12 -1.94 -10.95
CA ASP A 69 11.43 -1.73 -12.22
C ASP A 69 11.04 -0.24 -12.33
N THR A 70 12.02 0.57 -12.80
CA THR A 70 11.85 2.03 -12.88
C THR A 70 10.70 2.45 -13.80
N GLU A 71 10.46 1.71 -14.88
CA GLU A 71 9.34 1.99 -15.78
C GLU A 71 7.99 1.84 -15.04
N LEU A 72 7.84 0.75 -14.29
CA LEU A 72 6.64 0.51 -13.48
C LEU A 72 6.50 1.54 -12.37
N ASP A 73 7.60 1.94 -11.71
CA ASP A 73 7.57 2.98 -10.68
C ASP A 73 6.98 4.28 -11.24
N LEU A 74 7.47 4.73 -12.40
CA LEU A 74 6.99 5.96 -13.05
C LEU A 74 5.50 5.86 -13.45
N LEU A 75 5.06 4.72 -13.96
CA LEU A 75 3.63 4.48 -14.28
C LEU A 75 2.77 4.49 -13.01
N GLN A 76 3.24 3.92 -11.92
CA GLN A 76 2.54 3.93 -10.62
C GLN A 76 2.45 5.34 -10.04
N PHE A 77 3.49 6.16 -10.16
CA PHE A 77 3.45 7.59 -9.79
C PHE A 77 2.43 8.36 -10.63
N GLN A 78 2.43 8.18 -11.95
CA GLN A 78 1.48 8.84 -12.84
C GLN A 78 0.02 8.46 -12.51
N ALA A 79 -0.23 7.19 -12.20
CA ALA A 79 -1.56 6.75 -11.78
C ALA A 79 -1.97 7.39 -10.45
N LEU A 80 -1.05 7.41 -9.46
CA LEU A 80 -1.28 8.05 -8.17
C LEU A 80 -1.66 9.53 -8.34
N GLU A 81 -0.90 10.30 -9.11
CA GLU A 81 -1.19 11.71 -9.41
C GLU A 81 -2.57 11.89 -10.05
N THR A 82 -2.94 11.02 -10.99
CA THR A 82 -4.25 11.07 -11.66
C THR A 82 -5.40 10.87 -10.67
N PHE A 83 -5.23 9.92 -9.72
CA PHE A 83 -6.26 9.64 -8.72
C PHE A 83 -6.32 10.71 -7.64
N ILE A 84 -5.19 11.26 -7.22
CA ILE A 84 -5.13 12.41 -6.30
C ILE A 84 -5.85 13.61 -6.91
N ALA A 85 -5.56 13.96 -8.17
CA ALA A 85 -6.18 15.09 -8.86
C ALA A 85 -7.70 14.95 -9.01
N SER A 86 -8.22 13.72 -9.02
CA SER A 86 -9.65 13.43 -9.08
C SER A 86 -10.29 13.10 -7.74
N GLY A 87 -9.55 13.21 -6.64
CA GLY A 87 -10.03 12.93 -5.28
C GLY A 87 -10.47 11.48 -5.06
N LYS A 88 -10.06 10.54 -5.93
CA LYS A 88 -10.50 9.14 -5.90
C LYS A 88 -9.70 8.33 -4.87
N PRO A 89 -10.32 7.28 -4.27
CA PRO A 89 -9.67 6.40 -3.30
C PRO A 89 -8.44 5.66 -3.86
N VAL A 90 -7.37 5.62 -3.03
CA VAL A 90 -6.13 4.89 -3.33
C VAL A 90 -5.75 4.00 -2.16
N LEU A 91 -5.38 2.75 -2.46
CA LEU A 91 -4.75 1.83 -1.52
C LEU A 91 -3.33 1.48 -1.98
N GLY A 92 -2.34 1.67 -1.12
CA GLY A 92 -0.98 1.17 -1.32
C GLY A 92 -0.72 -0.08 -0.48
N ILE A 93 -0.17 -1.13 -1.09
CA ILE A 93 0.21 -2.36 -0.39
C ILE A 93 1.72 -2.59 -0.57
N CYS A 94 2.47 -2.79 0.51
CA CYS A 94 3.90 -3.07 0.54
C CYS A 94 4.69 -2.00 -0.25
N LYS A 95 5.21 -2.29 -1.43
CA LYS A 95 5.82 -1.28 -2.31
C LYS A 95 4.90 -0.09 -2.57
N GLY A 96 3.58 -0.32 -2.71
CA GLY A 96 2.60 0.74 -2.92
C GLY A 96 2.53 1.74 -1.75
N LEU A 97 2.69 1.30 -0.49
CA LEU A 97 2.83 2.18 0.66
C LEU A 97 4.09 3.04 0.54
N GLN A 98 5.20 2.44 0.17
CA GLN A 98 6.47 3.14 0.02
C GLN A 98 6.42 4.17 -1.12
N LEU A 99 5.78 3.82 -2.24
CA LEU A 99 5.59 4.70 -3.38
C LEU A 99 4.73 5.92 -3.02
N ILE A 100 3.62 5.72 -2.28
CA ILE A 100 2.82 6.82 -1.75
C ILE A 100 3.67 7.72 -0.85
N ASN A 101 4.47 7.13 0.04
CA ASN A 101 5.37 7.90 0.91
C ASN A 101 6.34 8.79 0.12
N VAL A 102 7.00 8.21 -0.88
CA VAL A 102 7.95 8.94 -1.74
C VAL A 102 7.25 10.04 -2.54
N HIS A 103 6.04 9.79 -3.04
CA HIS A 103 5.26 10.81 -3.76
C HIS A 103 5.02 12.07 -2.93
N PHE A 104 4.77 11.90 -1.63
CA PHE A 104 4.57 13.01 -0.70
C PHE A 104 5.89 13.52 -0.07
N GLY A 105 7.05 13.21 -0.64
CA GLY A 105 8.36 13.71 -0.23
C GLY A 105 9.05 12.93 0.89
N GLY A 106 8.50 11.78 1.27
CA GLY A 106 9.13 10.91 2.26
C GLY A 106 10.31 10.10 1.72
N THR A 107 11.05 9.45 2.61
CA THR A 107 12.23 8.64 2.27
C THR A 107 12.08 7.19 2.73
N ILE A 108 12.93 6.31 2.19
CA ILE A 108 12.92 4.86 2.40
C ILE A 108 14.28 4.42 2.95
N THR A 109 14.28 3.61 4.01
CA THR A 109 15.42 2.80 4.41
C THR A 109 15.51 1.60 3.47
N GLN A 110 16.56 1.55 2.63
CA GLN A 110 16.68 0.54 1.57
C GLN A 110 16.93 -0.89 2.08
N HIS A 111 17.40 -1.03 3.35
CA HIS A 111 17.49 -2.31 4.04
C HIS A 111 17.48 -2.06 5.55
N ILE A 112 16.42 -2.50 6.22
CA ILE A 112 16.28 -2.30 7.66
C ILE A 112 17.10 -3.33 8.43
N ASP A 113 17.65 -2.96 9.59
CA ASP A 113 18.46 -3.85 10.43
C ASP A 113 17.68 -5.08 10.93
N THR A 114 16.35 -4.94 11.04
CA THR A 114 15.43 -5.99 11.45
C THR A 114 14.84 -6.79 10.30
N ALA A 115 15.39 -6.67 9.07
CA ALA A 115 14.88 -7.32 7.86
C ALA A 115 14.64 -8.83 8.02
N ASP A 116 15.41 -9.51 8.84
CA ASP A 116 15.22 -10.95 9.10
C ASP A 116 13.88 -11.28 9.78
N GLN A 117 13.23 -10.31 10.42
CA GLN A 117 11.91 -10.44 11.05
C GLN A 117 10.77 -10.12 10.08
N HIS A 118 11.06 -9.50 8.94
CA HIS A 118 10.07 -8.98 7.99
C HIS A 118 10.13 -9.62 6.61
N ARG A 119 11.32 -10.06 6.17
CA ARG A 119 11.52 -10.54 4.80
C ARG A 119 10.89 -11.91 4.53
N TRP A 120 10.57 -12.16 3.28
CA TRP A 120 10.16 -13.49 2.81
C TRP A 120 11.27 -14.53 2.99
N VAL A 121 10.94 -15.65 3.63
CA VAL A 121 11.84 -16.79 3.88
C VAL A 121 11.21 -18.11 3.40
N GLY A 122 10.64 -18.13 2.19
CA GLY A 122 9.84 -19.24 1.68
C GLY A 122 8.37 -19.20 2.14
N LYS A 123 8.04 -18.32 3.04
CA LYS A 123 6.69 -17.97 3.53
C LYS A 123 6.70 -16.54 4.07
N ASP A 124 5.51 -15.95 4.25
CA ASP A 124 5.37 -14.69 4.96
C ASP A 124 5.78 -14.86 6.43
N GLN A 125 6.46 -13.86 6.99
CA GLN A 125 6.64 -13.72 8.44
C GLN A 125 5.32 -13.24 9.06
N LEU A 126 5.16 -13.43 10.37
CA LEU A 126 4.01 -12.92 11.12
C LEU A 126 4.51 -12.09 12.29
N HIS A 127 3.95 -10.90 12.46
CA HIS A 127 4.20 -10.05 13.63
C HIS A 127 2.98 -9.22 14.01
N TYR A 128 2.98 -8.70 15.23
CA TYR A 128 1.97 -7.75 15.66
C TYR A 128 2.32 -6.34 15.21
N VAL A 129 1.31 -5.62 14.75
CA VAL A 129 1.35 -4.18 14.54
C VAL A 129 0.45 -3.49 15.56
N TYR A 130 0.88 -2.32 16.02
CA TYR A 130 0.25 -1.58 17.12
C TYR A 130 -0.17 -0.20 16.63
N HIS A 131 -1.35 0.24 17.04
CA HIS A 131 -1.82 1.59 16.77
C HIS A 131 -0.86 2.63 17.31
N SER A 132 -0.52 3.63 16.49
CA SER A 132 0.50 4.64 16.81
C SER A 132 0.05 6.07 16.59
N SER A 133 -1.13 6.28 16.04
CA SER A 133 -1.72 7.60 15.84
C SER A 133 -2.31 8.15 17.15
N LEU A 134 -2.33 9.48 17.29
CA LEU A 134 -3.08 10.15 18.36
C LEU A 134 -4.59 10.14 18.10
N SER A 135 -5.01 9.97 16.84
CA SER A 135 -6.42 9.90 16.46
C SER A 135 -6.95 8.48 16.55
N ARG A 136 -8.01 8.29 17.33
CA ARG A 136 -8.78 7.05 17.33
C ARG A 136 -9.85 7.00 16.23
N LEU A 137 -9.86 8.00 15.35
CA LEU A 137 -10.72 8.07 14.17
C LEU A 137 -10.03 7.57 12.90
N ASP A 138 -8.73 7.22 12.99
CA ASP A 138 -8.01 6.63 11.86
C ASP A 138 -8.50 5.20 11.56
N PHE A 139 -8.25 4.77 10.31
CA PHE A 139 -8.77 3.51 9.83
C PHE A 139 -8.24 2.31 10.62
N PHE A 140 -6.96 2.34 11.04
CA PHE A 140 -6.37 1.20 11.73
C PHE A 140 -7.08 0.94 13.05
N TYR A 141 -7.25 2.00 13.88
CA TYR A 141 -7.93 1.86 15.16
C TYR A 141 -9.40 1.44 15.00
N GLN A 142 -10.08 2.00 13.99
CA GLN A 142 -11.49 1.65 13.72
C GLN A 142 -11.66 0.19 13.32
N LEU A 143 -10.71 -0.38 12.56
CA LEU A 143 -10.80 -1.75 12.06
C LEU A 143 -10.25 -2.79 13.04
N TYR A 144 -9.17 -2.46 13.75
CA TYR A 144 -8.37 -3.44 14.50
C TYR A 144 -8.19 -3.07 15.97
N GLY A 145 -8.59 -1.88 16.40
CA GLY A 145 -8.35 -1.40 17.75
C GLY A 145 -6.87 -1.12 18.00
N ASN A 146 -6.34 -1.58 19.14
CA ASN A 146 -4.98 -1.27 19.56
C ASN A 146 -3.91 -2.06 18.80
N SER A 147 -4.21 -3.25 18.29
CA SER A 147 -3.23 -4.10 17.61
C SER A 147 -3.89 -5.21 16.79
N THR A 148 -3.17 -5.72 15.80
CA THR A 148 -3.54 -6.94 15.07
C THR A 148 -2.30 -7.71 14.62
N LEU A 149 -2.48 -9.01 14.32
CA LEU A 149 -1.45 -9.85 13.74
C LEU A 149 -1.51 -9.73 12.22
N VAL A 150 -0.37 -9.43 11.58
CA VAL A 150 -0.25 -9.29 10.13
C VAL A 150 0.86 -10.16 9.58
N ASN A 151 0.84 -10.38 8.27
CA ASN A 151 1.94 -11.02 7.54
C ASN A 151 2.97 -9.99 7.08
N SER A 152 4.19 -10.46 6.77
CA SER A 152 5.29 -9.59 6.36
C SER A 152 6.16 -10.26 5.31
N ALA A 153 6.55 -9.49 4.28
CA ALA A 153 7.40 -9.96 3.17
C ALA A 153 8.21 -8.80 2.57
N HIS A 154 8.86 -7.99 3.41
CA HIS A 154 9.64 -6.82 2.98
C HIS A 154 10.98 -6.74 3.73
N HIS A 155 11.92 -5.97 3.20
CA HIS A 155 13.20 -5.65 3.83
C HIS A 155 13.48 -4.15 3.83
N GLN A 156 12.62 -3.39 3.16
CA GLN A 156 12.62 -1.93 3.15
C GLN A 156 11.49 -1.40 4.02
N ALA A 157 11.66 -0.20 4.55
CA ALA A 157 10.62 0.48 5.31
C ALA A 157 10.68 2.00 5.10
N ILE A 158 9.62 2.68 5.49
CA ILE A 158 9.60 4.14 5.54
C ILE A 158 10.63 4.61 6.58
N GLU A 159 11.52 5.52 6.15
CA GLU A 159 12.47 6.21 7.01
C GLU A 159 11.83 7.48 7.59
N HIS A 160 11.36 8.35 6.70
CA HIS A 160 10.62 9.56 7.06
C HIS A 160 9.29 9.60 6.31
N PRO A 161 8.18 9.77 7.02
CA PRO A 161 6.88 9.98 6.38
C PRO A 161 6.88 11.25 5.53
N GLY A 162 6.23 11.19 4.38
CA GLY A 162 6.00 12.34 3.52
C GLY A 162 4.99 13.32 4.11
N ASP A 163 4.88 14.50 3.51
CA ASP A 163 3.96 15.54 3.91
C ASP A 163 2.51 15.03 3.87
N HIS A 164 1.71 15.43 4.86
CA HIS A 164 0.31 15.01 5.00
C HIS A 164 0.07 13.51 5.27
N LEU A 165 1.11 12.70 5.43
CA LEU A 165 1.00 11.29 5.76
C LEU A 165 1.13 11.05 7.26
N ILE A 166 0.12 10.37 7.82
CA ILE A 166 0.04 10.06 9.25
C ILE A 166 0.33 8.57 9.45
N PRO A 167 1.41 8.20 10.17
CA PRO A 167 1.63 6.82 10.60
C PRO A 167 0.53 6.37 11.57
N VAL A 168 -0.26 5.37 11.17
CA VAL A 168 -1.39 4.87 11.96
C VAL A 168 -1.05 3.61 12.75
N CYS A 169 -0.05 2.85 12.33
CA CYS A 169 0.46 1.72 13.11
C CYS A 169 1.93 1.44 12.85
N ARG A 170 2.55 0.73 13.81
CA ARG A 170 3.96 0.31 13.76
C ARG A 170 4.12 -1.12 14.26
N ALA A 171 5.14 -1.81 13.75
CA ALA A 171 5.61 -3.07 14.31
C ALA A 171 6.32 -2.87 15.66
N GLY A 172 6.62 -3.95 16.36
CA GLY A 172 7.27 -3.90 17.67
C GLY A 172 8.69 -3.33 17.67
N ASP A 173 9.36 -3.36 16.52
CA ASP A 173 10.68 -2.74 16.26
C ASP A 173 10.59 -1.30 15.76
N ASN A 174 9.41 -0.71 15.82
CA ASN A 174 9.11 0.67 15.41
C ASN A 174 9.03 0.91 13.89
N VAL A 175 9.10 -0.11 13.06
CA VAL A 175 8.85 0.01 11.61
C VAL A 175 7.43 0.52 11.37
N ILE A 176 7.29 1.52 10.48
CA ILE A 176 5.97 2.03 10.07
C ILE A 176 5.31 1.00 9.17
N GLU A 177 4.15 0.52 9.59
CA GLU A 177 3.39 -0.52 8.91
C GLU A 177 2.10 -0.01 8.26
N GLY A 178 1.66 1.19 8.60
CA GLY A 178 0.47 1.79 8.00
C GLY A 178 0.51 3.31 7.98
N LEU A 179 0.01 3.86 6.88
CA LEU A 179 -0.15 5.30 6.65
C LEU A 179 -1.58 5.62 6.22
N MET A 180 -2.03 6.81 6.54
CA MET A 180 -3.17 7.46 5.90
C MET A 180 -2.81 8.89 5.53
N HIS A 181 -3.46 9.44 4.50
CA HIS A 181 -3.39 10.87 4.24
C HIS A 181 -4.38 11.62 5.13
N ASP A 182 -4.03 12.82 5.57
CA ASP A 182 -4.82 13.61 6.52
C ASP A 182 -6.15 14.13 5.95
N SER A 183 -6.29 14.23 4.62
CA SER A 183 -7.45 14.82 3.95
C SER A 183 -7.91 14.07 2.69
N LEU A 184 -7.04 13.32 2.02
CA LEU A 184 -7.39 12.54 0.83
C LEU A 184 -7.80 11.11 1.21
N PRO A 185 -8.63 10.42 0.40
CA PRO A 185 -9.03 9.03 0.66
C PRO A 185 -7.90 8.04 0.29
N ILE A 186 -6.73 8.24 0.89
CA ILE A 186 -5.52 7.43 0.65
C ILE A 186 -5.17 6.66 1.90
N LEU A 187 -5.08 5.33 1.75
CA LEU A 187 -4.64 4.39 2.77
C LEU A 187 -3.44 3.61 2.26
N ALA A 188 -2.55 3.22 3.15
CA ALA A 188 -1.44 2.35 2.75
C ALA A 188 -0.98 1.47 3.90
N VAL A 189 -0.59 0.23 3.57
CA VAL A 189 -0.10 -0.76 4.54
C VAL A 189 1.14 -1.48 4.00
N GLN A 190 2.07 -1.81 4.91
CA GLN A 190 3.31 -2.49 4.54
C GLN A 190 3.10 -4.01 4.40
N TRP A 191 2.13 -4.57 5.13
CA TRP A 191 1.76 -6.00 5.04
C TRP A 191 0.89 -6.29 3.81
N HIS A 192 0.55 -7.59 3.62
CA HIS A 192 -0.20 -8.10 2.46
C HIS A 192 -1.60 -8.57 2.87
N PRO A 193 -2.61 -7.69 2.99
CA PRO A 193 -3.97 -8.08 3.35
C PRO A 193 -4.62 -9.05 2.36
N GLU A 194 -4.23 -8.99 1.08
CA GLU A 194 -4.74 -9.88 0.04
C GLU A 194 -4.34 -11.36 0.26
N ARG A 195 -3.33 -11.63 1.09
CA ARG A 195 -2.86 -12.99 1.41
C ARG A 195 -3.50 -13.56 2.67
N ILE A 196 -4.13 -12.72 3.49
CA ILE A 196 -4.71 -13.08 4.81
C ILE A 196 -6.19 -12.72 4.93
N LEU A 197 -6.96 -12.85 3.85
CA LEU A 197 -8.39 -12.47 3.83
C LEU A 197 -9.18 -13.05 5.01
N LYS A 198 -9.00 -14.35 5.31
CA LYS A 198 -9.71 -15.03 6.41
C LYS A 198 -9.22 -14.67 7.82
N SER A 199 -8.16 -13.87 7.91
CA SER A 199 -7.51 -13.46 9.16
C SER A 199 -7.52 -11.95 9.34
N GLY A 200 -8.51 -11.26 8.77
CA GLY A 200 -8.71 -9.83 8.93
C GLY A 200 -8.22 -8.97 7.77
N GLY A 201 -7.59 -9.54 6.73
CA GLY A 201 -7.21 -8.80 5.54
C GLY A 201 -8.41 -8.27 4.75
N ASP A 202 -9.51 -9.04 4.71
CA ASP A 202 -10.77 -8.65 4.09
C ASP A 202 -11.38 -7.39 4.71
N ILE A 203 -11.22 -7.20 6.01
CA ILE A 203 -11.74 -6.02 6.73
C ILE A 203 -11.15 -4.73 6.16
N LEU A 204 -9.82 -4.68 5.99
CA LEU A 204 -9.15 -3.52 5.40
C LEU A 204 -9.57 -3.29 3.95
N LEU A 205 -9.62 -4.37 3.14
CA LEU A 205 -10.00 -4.25 1.74
C LEU A 205 -11.44 -3.75 1.59
N GLN A 206 -12.39 -4.25 2.39
CA GLN A 206 -13.78 -3.77 2.41
C GLN A 206 -13.89 -2.31 2.88
N TYR A 207 -13.11 -1.91 3.88
CA TYR A 207 -13.06 -0.52 4.31
C TYR A 207 -12.58 0.40 3.18
N PHE A 208 -11.48 0.05 2.51
CA PHE A 208 -10.99 0.77 1.34
C PHE A 208 -12.06 0.91 0.25
N LEU A 209 -12.78 -0.18 -0.06
CA LEU A 209 -13.86 -0.18 -1.06
C LEU A 209 -15.07 0.67 -0.63
N SER A 210 -15.22 0.96 0.65
CA SER A 210 -16.28 1.83 1.16
C SER A 210 -16.00 3.31 0.99
N LEU A 211 -14.75 3.69 0.74
CA LEU A 211 -14.35 5.09 0.51
C LEU A 211 -14.96 5.62 -0.79
N THR A 212 -15.17 6.91 -0.84
CA THR A 212 -15.71 7.61 -2.01
C THR A 212 -14.79 8.76 -2.41
N ALA A 213 -14.87 9.18 -3.67
CA ALA A 213 -14.20 10.40 -4.11
C ALA A 213 -14.72 11.62 -3.33
N LEU A 214 -13.83 12.60 -3.13
CA LEU A 214 -14.12 13.88 -2.50
C LEU A 214 -14.98 14.78 -3.40
#